data_a6f61a7fbceb9de11c97140e01f422fb
#
_entry.id   a6f61a7fbceb9de11c97140e01f422fb
#
_cell.length_a   1.000
_cell.length_b   1.000
_cell.length_c   1.000
_cell.angle_alpha   90.00
_cell.angle_beta   90.00
_cell.angle_gamma   90.00
#
_symmetry.space_group_name_H-M   'P 1'
#
loop_
_entity.id
_entity.type
_entity.pdbx_description
1 polymer ?
#
loop_
_entity_poly.entity_id
_entity_poly.type
_entity_poly.pdbx_seq_one_letter_code
_entity_poly.pdbx_strand_id
1 'polypeptide(L)'
;MENLKENKFARGALILLVGGLICKLIGAIYRIPLSNILGPEGIGIYQLVFPIFSLFLILASGGSATALSKLVASCRAKGENKRARRFLFQSIILLVVVSLVFSGLFLAFGGPLSSFQGNEKAALGYVGAAIAIVFASVLTAFRGYFQGYQNMTPTAVSQIIEQVLKLVLGLTFAHLLIGRGPAYGAMGAMIGVGVSEIFALLYLAITYAFKRKKLDILEPEIETTFSQDLKLLIKQTLPITLNSLIMPLILAIDSFLIVNLLVSSGNSSEISTEMFGVYSGMVNSLVNFPTVFSMALAISLVPAISYGREKQEKNLDASSVFKLIFYIAIPCIFIYFCFSREIIAVLYPSATNQNLLSLGALLLRISAINILYISLLQITTAILQGNGKSLAALANVSVAGVIKILLTVVFVSGAFGIYGAAIASAICYSIAAGLNIITLRHEFNFSIKFKPIFFIFLNSLISLGVAIGFNYLFNLTFSGLISIIFSLLIAGLMYLIFSIILPIFNDEELSKIPLGSKIVTFKNKFFNLFKFKKKI
;
A
#
# COMPACT_ATOMS: atom_id res chain seq x y z
N MET A 1 -12.11 7.25 35.00
CA MET A 1 -12.29 8.02 33.72
C MET A 1 -11.16 7.81 32.72
N GLU A 2 -9.91 7.64 33.14
CA GLU A 2 -8.77 7.34 32.27
C GLU A 2 -8.93 6.03 31.48
N ASN A 3 -9.25 4.93 32.13
CA ASN A 3 -9.51 3.63 31.50
C ASN A 3 -10.63 3.65 30.43
N LEU A 4 -11.62 4.53 30.56
CA LEU A 4 -12.71 4.68 29.57
C LEU A 4 -12.28 5.49 28.36
N LYS A 5 -11.34 6.44 28.53
CA LYS A 5 -10.74 7.21 27.42
C LYS A 5 -9.73 6.38 26.65
N GLU A 6 -8.89 5.61 27.33
CA GLU A 6 -7.95 4.64 26.72
C GLU A 6 -8.68 3.60 25.89
N ASN A 7 -9.77 3.02 26.39
CA ASN A 7 -10.60 2.08 25.64
C ASN A 7 -11.24 2.69 24.37
N LYS A 8 -11.64 3.97 24.38
CA LYS A 8 -12.20 4.63 23.20
C LYS A 8 -11.15 4.91 22.13
N PHE A 9 -9.96 5.35 22.54
CA PHE A 9 -8.84 5.60 21.61
C PHE A 9 -8.36 4.29 20.96
N ALA A 10 -8.11 3.25 21.75
CA ALA A 10 -7.70 1.94 21.27
C ALA A 10 -8.74 1.34 20.31
N ARG A 11 -10.04 1.43 20.64
CA ARG A 11 -11.13 1.00 19.76
C ARG A 11 -11.18 1.80 18.45
N GLY A 12 -10.96 3.11 18.50
CA GLY A 12 -10.91 3.97 17.32
C GLY A 12 -9.74 3.61 16.40
N ALA A 13 -8.55 3.40 16.98
CA ALA A 13 -7.37 2.97 16.24
C ALA A 13 -7.59 1.60 15.57
N LEU A 14 -8.23 0.65 16.27
CA LEU A 14 -8.57 -0.66 15.71
C LEU A 14 -9.56 -0.55 14.53
N ILE A 15 -10.57 0.32 14.62
CA ILE A 15 -11.53 0.56 13.51
C ILE A 15 -10.79 1.08 12.26
N LEU A 16 -9.87 2.04 12.41
CA LEU A 16 -9.08 2.55 11.29
C LEU A 16 -8.14 1.49 10.73
N LEU A 17 -7.53 0.67 11.58
CA LEU A 17 -6.64 -0.40 11.17
C LEU A 17 -7.38 -1.45 10.35
N VAL A 18 -8.52 -1.95 10.85
CA VAL A 18 -9.35 -2.94 10.14
C VAL A 18 -9.92 -2.35 8.86
N GLY A 19 -10.45 -1.12 8.92
CA GLY A 19 -10.95 -0.41 7.74
C GLY A 19 -9.86 -0.21 6.68
N GLY A 20 -8.66 0.22 7.10
CA GLY A 20 -7.50 0.39 6.21
C GLY A 20 -7.03 -0.92 5.57
N LEU A 21 -7.03 -2.03 6.33
CA LEU A 21 -6.71 -3.35 5.80
C LEU A 21 -7.72 -3.80 4.73
N ILE A 22 -9.02 -3.67 5.02
CA ILE A 22 -10.10 -3.97 4.05
C ILE A 22 -9.92 -3.14 2.77
N CYS A 23 -9.66 -1.84 2.91
CA CYS A 23 -9.43 -0.94 1.77
C CYS A 23 -8.23 -1.37 0.93
N LYS A 24 -7.13 -1.79 1.55
CA LYS A 24 -5.95 -2.28 0.84
C LYS A 24 -6.20 -3.59 0.10
N LEU A 25 -6.96 -4.51 0.70
CA LEU A 25 -7.36 -5.75 0.05
C LEU A 25 -8.26 -5.48 -1.16
N ILE A 26 -9.28 -4.61 -1.01
CA ILE A 26 -10.15 -4.22 -2.14
C ILE A 26 -9.32 -3.56 -3.25
N GLY A 27 -8.40 -2.65 -2.90
CA GLY A 27 -7.53 -1.99 -3.86
C GLY A 27 -6.59 -2.94 -4.60
N ALA A 28 -6.09 -3.99 -3.94
CA ALA A 28 -5.28 -5.02 -4.57
C ALA A 28 -6.11 -5.91 -5.51
N ILE A 29 -7.32 -6.31 -5.08
CA ILE A 29 -8.27 -7.08 -5.90
C ILE A 29 -8.71 -6.28 -7.13
N TYR A 30 -8.95 -4.97 -6.99
CA TYR A 30 -9.35 -4.08 -8.09
C TYR A 30 -8.38 -4.10 -9.28
N ARG A 31 -7.09 -4.22 -9.02
CA ARG A 31 -6.06 -4.11 -10.06
C ARG A 31 -6.07 -5.26 -11.05
N ILE A 32 -6.41 -6.48 -10.63
CA ILE A 32 -6.44 -7.66 -11.50
C ILE A 32 -7.51 -7.53 -12.60
N PRO A 33 -8.82 -7.34 -12.29
CA PRO A 33 -9.83 -7.16 -13.31
C PRO A 33 -9.62 -5.88 -14.13
N LEU A 34 -9.11 -4.80 -13.51
CA LEU A 34 -8.80 -3.58 -14.25
C LEU A 34 -7.75 -3.84 -15.35
N SER A 35 -6.65 -4.54 -15.02
CA SER A 35 -5.61 -4.89 -15.98
C SER A 35 -6.14 -5.76 -17.12
N ASN A 36 -7.10 -6.66 -16.81
CA ASN A 36 -7.72 -7.51 -17.83
C ASN A 36 -8.68 -6.75 -18.75
N ILE A 37 -9.41 -5.77 -18.22
CA ILE A 37 -10.30 -4.91 -19.03
C ILE A 37 -9.48 -3.99 -19.93
N LEU A 38 -8.44 -3.35 -19.38
CA LEU A 38 -7.65 -2.36 -20.10
C LEU A 38 -6.62 -2.97 -21.07
N GLY A 39 -6.22 -4.23 -20.83
CA GLY A 39 -5.09 -4.85 -21.53
C GLY A 39 -3.74 -4.23 -21.13
N PRO A 40 -2.62 -4.76 -21.68
CA PRO A 40 -1.27 -4.30 -21.34
C PRO A 40 -1.01 -2.83 -21.64
N GLU A 41 -1.43 -2.33 -22.81
CA GLU A 41 -1.29 -0.91 -23.19
C GLU A 41 -2.14 0.00 -22.28
N GLY A 42 -3.43 -0.33 -22.10
CA GLY A 42 -4.33 0.52 -21.33
C GLY A 42 -3.95 0.60 -19.85
N ILE A 43 -3.51 -0.50 -19.24
CA ILE A 43 -3.00 -0.46 -17.87
C ILE A 43 -1.67 0.28 -17.78
N GLY A 44 -0.84 0.25 -18.85
CA GLY A 44 0.37 1.06 -18.98
C GLY A 44 0.04 2.56 -18.95
N ILE A 45 -0.93 2.99 -19.78
CA ILE A 45 -1.43 4.38 -19.79
C ILE A 45 -1.97 4.78 -18.42
N TYR A 46 -2.77 3.93 -17.77
CA TYR A 46 -3.26 4.17 -16.40
C TYR A 46 -2.10 4.36 -15.41
N GLN A 47 -1.04 3.55 -15.54
CA GLN A 47 0.12 3.61 -14.65
C GLN A 47 1.08 4.78 -14.96
N LEU A 48 1.01 5.40 -16.13
CA LEU A 48 1.67 6.69 -16.40
C LEU A 48 0.97 7.82 -15.63
N VAL A 49 -0.35 7.82 -15.60
CA VAL A 49 -1.16 8.89 -14.98
C VAL A 49 -1.24 8.77 -13.47
N PHE A 50 -1.44 7.56 -12.95
CA PHE A 50 -1.76 7.33 -11.53
C PHE A 50 -0.68 7.81 -10.53
N PRO A 51 0.64 7.64 -10.77
CA PRO A 51 1.67 8.17 -9.87
C PRO A 51 1.69 9.70 -9.83
N ILE A 52 1.49 10.34 -10.98
CA ILE A 52 1.43 11.81 -11.09
C ILE A 52 0.18 12.33 -10.37
N PHE A 53 -0.98 11.71 -10.61
CA PHE A 53 -2.21 12.00 -9.87
C PHE A 53 -1.98 11.88 -8.35
N SER A 54 -1.34 10.81 -7.89
CA SER A 54 -1.05 10.58 -6.46
C SER A 54 -0.11 11.65 -5.89
N LEU A 55 0.90 12.06 -6.65
CA LEU A 55 1.83 13.13 -6.27
C LEU A 55 1.09 14.45 -6.07
N PHE A 56 0.27 14.87 -7.05
CA PHE A 56 -0.49 16.11 -6.97
C PHE A 56 -1.60 16.07 -5.90
N LEU A 57 -2.22 14.92 -5.70
CA LEU A 57 -3.17 14.72 -4.62
C LEU A 57 -2.51 14.93 -3.24
N ILE A 58 -1.30 14.39 -3.03
CA ILE A 58 -0.56 14.60 -1.79
C ILE A 58 -0.08 16.04 -1.65
N LEU A 59 0.35 16.70 -2.74
CA LEU A 59 0.66 18.12 -2.73
C LEU A 59 -0.56 18.96 -2.31
N ALA A 60 -1.75 18.60 -2.80
CA ALA A 60 -2.98 19.32 -2.47
C ALA A 60 -3.44 19.08 -1.02
N SER A 61 -3.33 17.83 -0.52
CA SER A 61 -4.06 17.43 0.69
C SER A 61 -3.29 16.57 1.70
N GLY A 62 -2.05 16.13 1.38
CA GLY A 62 -1.37 15.05 2.09
C GLY A 62 -1.17 15.25 3.60
N GLY A 63 -0.93 16.46 4.07
CA GLY A 63 -0.80 16.77 5.50
C GLY A 63 -2.09 17.21 6.19
N SER A 64 -3.14 17.50 5.41
CA SER A 64 -4.33 18.24 5.88
C SER A 64 -5.13 17.47 6.93
N ALA A 65 -5.38 16.18 6.71
CA ALA A 65 -6.15 15.36 7.66
C ALA A 65 -5.47 15.29 9.03
N THR A 66 -4.15 15.09 9.04
CA THR A 66 -3.36 14.96 10.27
C THR A 66 -3.24 16.31 11.01
N ALA A 67 -2.95 17.38 10.29
CA ALA A 67 -2.85 18.72 10.87
C ALA A 67 -4.20 19.19 11.43
N LEU A 68 -5.28 19.02 10.65
CA LEU A 68 -6.63 19.38 11.09
C LEU A 68 -7.08 18.54 12.28
N SER A 69 -6.81 17.25 12.29
CA SER A 69 -7.13 16.35 13.40
C SER A 69 -6.47 16.83 14.71
N LYS A 70 -5.20 17.23 14.65
CA LYS A 70 -4.46 17.74 15.81
C LYS A 70 -5.04 19.08 16.31
N LEU A 71 -5.36 20.01 15.40
CA LEU A 71 -5.94 21.31 15.75
C LEU A 71 -7.34 21.16 16.35
N VAL A 72 -8.18 20.34 15.74
CA VAL A 72 -9.54 20.03 16.22
C VAL A 72 -9.50 19.35 17.60
N ALA A 73 -8.57 18.41 17.81
CA ALA A 73 -8.39 17.76 19.12
C ALA A 73 -7.98 18.77 20.19
N SER A 74 -7.09 19.72 19.87
CA SER A 74 -6.68 20.81 20.78
C SER A 74 -7.85 21.73 21.11
N CYS A 75 -8.64 22.16 20.11
CA CYS A 75 -9.83 22.97 20.33
C CYS A 75 -10.85 22.26 21.22
N ARG A 76 -11.08 20.96 20.96
CA ARG A 76 -12.01 20.16 21.77
C ARG A 76 -11.58 20.05 23.23
N ALA A 77 -10.28 19.88 23.47
CA ALA A 77 -9.73 19.82 24.84
C ALA A 77 -9.99 21.12 25.62
N LYS A 78 -10.09 22.26 24.92
CA LYS A 78 -10.36 23.60 25.48
C LYS A 78 -11.85 23.98 25.46
N GLY A 79 -12.73 23.15 24.88
CA GLY A 79 -14.16 23.48 24.72
C GLY A 79 -14.46 24.43 23.55
N GLU A 80 -13.47 24.74 22.68
CA GLU A 80 -13.56 25.71 21.57
C GLU A 80 -14.16 25.06 20.31
N ASN A 81 -15.39 24.53 20.36
CA ASN A 81 -15.97 23.81 19.20
C ASN A 81 -16.24 24.74 18.00
N LYS A 82 -16.58 26.02 18.21
CA LYS A 82 -16.72 27.01 17.13
C LYS A 82 -15.40 27.16 16.35
N ARG A 83 -14.28 27.21 17.06
CA ARG A 83 -12.95 27.30 16.45
C ARG A 83 -12.58 26.01 15.70
N ALA A 84 -12.94 24.83 16.22
CA ALA A 84 -12.78 23.57 15.53
C ALA A 84 -13.56 23.54 14.21
N ARG A 85 -14.79 24.07 14.17
CA ARG A 85 -15.59 24.23 12.94
C ARG A 85 -14.96 25.23 11.97
N ARG A 86 -14.42 26.33 12.48
CA ARG A 86 -13.70 27.32 11.66
C ARG A 86 -12.46 26.70 11.00
N PHE A 87 -11.70 25.87 11.69
CA PHE A 87 -10.59 25.13 11.10
C PHE A 87 -11.05 24.16 10.00
N LEU A 88 -12.18 23.45 10.17
CA LEU A 88 -12.76 22.63 9.10
C LEU A 88 -13.09 23.48 7.87
N PHE A 89 -13.79 24.61 8.06
CA PHE A 89 -14.18 25.47 6.96
C PHE A 89 -12.97 26.08 6.23
N GLN A 90 -11.97 26.54 6.97
CA GLN A 90 -10.70 27.02 6.42
C GLN A 90 -9.97 25.94 5.64
N SER A 91 -9.95 24.70 6.16
CA SER A 91 -9.36 23.55 5.46
C SER A 91 -10.10 23.28 4.15
N ILE A 92 -11.43 23.29 4.14
CA ILE A 92 -12.22 23.07 2.92
C ILE A 92 -11.90 24.15 1.89
N ILE A 93 -11.91 25.43 2.26
CA ILE A 93 -11.59 26.52 1.33
C ILE A 93 -10.17 26.34 0.77
N LEU A 94 -9.19 26.13 1.64
CA LEU A 94 -7.79 25.95 1.24
C LEU A 94 -7.65 24.79 0.25
N LEU A 95 -8.26 23.64 0.58
CA LEU A 95 -8.16 22.45 -0.24
C LEU A 95 -8.92 22.58 -1.56
N VAL A 96 -10.06 23.24 -1.59
CA VAL A 96 -10.78 23.57 -2.84
C VAL A 96 -9.91 24.44 -3.73
N VAL A 97 -9.36 25.53 -3.19
CA VAL A 97 -8.51 26.44 -3.99
C VAL A 97 -7.29 25.72 -4.55
N VAL A 98 -6.55 25.02 -3.69
CA VAL A 98 -5.31 24.32 -4.10
C VAL A 98 -5.62 23.19 -5.08
N SER A 99 -6.66 22.41 -4.83
CA SER A 99 -7.04 21.30 -5.71
C SER A 99 -7.59 21.76 -7.06
N LEU A 100 -8.32 22.87 -7.11
CA LEU A 100 -8.74 23.48 -8.38
C LEU A 100 -7.55 23.97 -9.21
N VAL A 101 -6.52 24.55 -8.57
CA VAL A 101 -5.27 24.91 -9.27
C VAL A 101 -4.63 23.68 -9.87
N PHE A 102 -4.45 22.60 -9.10
CA PHE A 102 -3.83 21.37 -9.63
C PHE A 102 -4.71 20.66 -10.66
N SER A 103 -6.02 20.66 -10.49
CA SER A 103 -6.96 20.15 -11.48
C SER A 103 -6.87 20.93 -12.79
N GLY A 104 -6.82 22.27 -12.71
CA GLY A 104 -6.61 23.15 -13.85
C GLY A 104 -5.27 22.90 -14.55
N LEU A 105 -4.19 22.66 -13.79
CA LEU A 105 -2.89 22.28 -14.33
C LEU A 105 -2.96 20.94 -15.08
N PHE A 106 -3.70 19.95 -14.57
CA PHE A 106 -3.89 18.67 -15.28
C PHE A 106 -4.64 18.84 -16.60
N LEU A 107 -5.66 19.71 -16.63
CA LEU A 107 -6.40 19.99 -17.86
C LEU A 107 -5.56 20.79 -18.86
N ALA A 108 -4.77 21.76 -18.40
CA ALA A 108 -3.95 22.61 -19.26
C ALA A 108 -2.68 21.90 -19.77
N PHE A 109 -2.03 21.12 -18.89
CA PHE A 109 -0.71 20.53 -19.17
C PHE A 109 -0.75 19.01 -19.34
N GLY A 110 -1.92 18.36 -19.34
CA GLY A 110 -2.05 16.91 -19.54
C GLY A 110 -1.44 16.43 -20.85
N GLY A 111 -1.58 17.19 -21.95
CA GLY A 111 -0.92 16.92 -23.22
C GLY A 111 0.60 16.98 -23.12
N PRO A 112 1.21 18.13 -22.77
CA PRO A 112 2.65 18.23 -22.54
C PRO A 112 3.21 17.19 -21.56
N LEU A 113 2.51 16.90 -20.46
CA LEU A 113 2.94 15.88 -19.49
C LEU A 113 2.99 14.48 -20.12
N SER A 114 1.97 14.13 -20.90
CA SER A 114 1.90 12.81 -21.56
C SER A 114 2.97 12.67 -22.64
N SER A 115 3.22 13.70 -23.44
CA SER A 115 4.33 13.71 -24.42
C SER A 115 5.68 13.58 -23.69
N PHE A 116 5.84 14.27 -22.55
CA PHE A 116 7.05 14.16 -21.73
C PHE A 116 7.22 12.78 -21.09
N GLN A 117 6.15 12.00 -20.90
CA GLN A 117 6.18 10.61 -20.44
C GLN A 117 6.42 9.59 -21.58
N GLY A 118 6.54 10.05 -22.82
CA GLY A 118 6.76 9.20 -24.00
C GLY A 118 5.50 8.54 -24.56
N ASN A 119 4.30 8.91 -24.11
CA ASN A 119 3.03 8.43 -24.68
C ASN A 119 1.91 9.47 -24.58
N GLU A 120 1.60 10.13 -25.68
CA GLU A 120 0.57 11.18 -25.77
C GLU A 120 -0.84 10.68 -25.45
N LYS A 121 -1.12 9.39 -25.60
CA LYS A 121 -2.41 8.78 -25.26
C LYS A 121 -2.74 8.92 -23.77
N ALA A 122 -1.74 9.12 -22.88
CA ALA A 122 -1.94 9.33 -21.46
C ALA A 122 -2.64 10.67 -21.12
N ALA A 123 -2.69 11.62 -22.07
CA ALA A 123 -3.38 12.91 -21.88
C ALA A 123 -4.84 12.76 -21.46
N LEU A 124 -5.57 11.81 -22.04
CA LEU A 124 -6.96 11.53 -21.66
C LEU A 124 -7.11 11.06 -20.20
N GLY A 125 -6.13 10.32 -19.70
CA GLY A 125 -6.11 9.88 -18.30
C GLY A 125 -6.02 11.04 -17.32
N TYR A 126 -5.29 12.11 -17.65
CA TYR A 126 -5.19 13.33 -16.84
C TYR A 126 -6.52 14.08 -16.76
N VAL A 127 -7.32 14.06 -17.82
CA VAL A 127 -8.68 14.64 -17.81
C VAL A 127 -9.55 13.91 -16.77
N GLY A 128 -9.51 12.57 -16.74
CA GLY A 128 -10.21 11.79 -15.72
C GLY A 128 -9.69 12.05 -14.30
N ALA A 129 -8.38 12.20 -14.13
CA ALA A 129 -7.72 12.45 -12.84
C ALA A 129 -8.04 13.85 -12.27
N ALA A 130 -8.25 14.85 -13.13
CA ALA A 130 -8.54 16.23 -12.71
C ALA A 130 -9.78 16.32 -11.79
N ILE A 131 -10.82 15.55 -12.09
CA ILE A 131 -12.03 15.48 -11.26
C ILE A 131 -11.71 14.87 -9.89
N ALA A 132 -10.94 13.79 -9.86
CA ALA A 132 -10.62 13.05 -8.64
C ALA A 132 -9.83 13.89 -7.63
N ILE A 133 -8.89 14.75 -8.07
CA ILE A 133 -8.07 15.60 -7.19
C ILE A 133 -8.95 16.51 -6.34
N VAL A 134 -9.97 17.14 -6.91
CA VAL A 134 -10.81 18.11 -6.19
C VAL A 134 -11.57 17.41 -5.06
N PHE A 135 -12.28 16.36 -5.37
CA PHE A 135 -13.14 15.68 -4.39
C PHE A 135 -12.34 14.91 -3.34
N ALA A 136 -11.27 14.23 -3.74
CA ALA A 136 -10.37 13.53 -2.83
C ALA A 136 -9.68 14.50 -1.84
N SER A 137 -9.30 15.70 -2.29
CA SER A 137 -8.70 16.70 -1.42
C SER A 137 -9.68 17.18 -0.35
N VAL A 138 -10.90 17.56 -0.73
CA VAL A 138 -11.92 18.04 0.22
C VAL A 138 -12.34 16.94 1.20
N LEU A 139 -12.41 15.71 0.74
CA LEU A 139 -12.69 14.54 1.57
C LEU A 139 -11.73 14.42 2.77
N THR A 140 -10.44 14.77 2.59
CA THR A 140 -9.44 14.70 3.65
C THR A 140 -9.73 15.68 4.81
N ALA A 141 -10.35 16.84 4.56
CA ALA A 141 -10.75 17.77 5.61
C ALA A 141 -11.78 17.16 6.55
N PHE A 142 -12.85 16.55 5.99
CA PHE A 142 -13.85 15.89 6.82
C PHE A 142 -13.27 14.71 7.61
N ARG A 143 -12.39 13.91 7.00
CA ARG A 143 -11.68 12.82 7.69
C ARG A 143 -10.87 13.36 8.87
N GLY A 144 -10.07 14.41 8.65
CA GLY A 144 -9.28 15.05 9.71
C GLY A 144 -10.15 15.60 10.84
N TYR A 145 -11.26 16.22 10.52
CA TYR A 145 -12.21 16.73 11.50
C TYR A 145 -12.79 15.63 12.39
N PHE A 146 -13.32 14.55 11.80
CA PHE A 146 -13.85 13.43 12.57
C PHE A 146 -12.79 12.73 13.43
N GLN A 147 -11.57 12.57 12.91
CA GLN A 147 -10.44 12.03 13.66
C GLN A 147 -10.09 12.92 14.86
N GLY A 148 -10.11 14.24 14.70
CA GLY A 148 -9.88 15.19 15.79
C GLY A 148 -10.93 15.08 16.92
N TYR A 149 -12.17 14.72 16.57
CA TYR A 149 -13.20 14.38 17.56
C TYR A 149 -13.07 12.97 18.14
N GLN A 150 -12.00 12.23 17.81
CA GLN A 150 -11.80 10.82 18.19
C GLN A 150 -12.95 9.91 17.73
N ASN A 151 -13.64 10.28 16.66
CA ASN A 151 -14.69 9.49 16.04
C ASN A 151 -14.18 8.92 14.71
N MET A 152 -13.56 7.76 14.79
CA MET A 152 -12.87 7.14 13.64
C MET A 152 -13.82 6.42 12.68
N THR A 153 -15.04 6.07 13.13
CA THR A 153 -16.02 5.32 12.34
C THR A 153 -16.40 5.99 11.02
N PRO A 154 -16.75 7.32 10.97
CA PRO A 154 -17.07 7.95 9.69
C PRO A 154 -15.89 7.91 8.71
N THR A 155 -14.67 8.08 9.20
CA THR A 155 -13.47 7.99 8.36
C THR A 155 -13.31 6.59 7.77
N ALA A 156 -13.39 5.53 8.59
CA ALA A 156 -13.25 4.15 8.12
C ALA A 156 -14.36 3.78 7.12
N VAL A 157 -15.61 4.14 7.41
CA VAL A 157 -16.73 3.87 6.50
C VAL A 157 -16.56 4.63 5.18
N SER A 158 -16.14 5.90 5.20
CA SER A 158 -15.88 6.68 3.98
C SER A 158 -14.79 6.05 3.12
N GLN A 159 -13.75 5.48 3.72
CA GLN A 159 -12.69 4.77 3.00
C GLN A 159 -13.20 3.49 2.34
N ILE A 160 -14.06 2.74 3.05
CA ILE A 160 -14.68 1.52 2.48
C ILE A 160 -15.61 1.88 1.32
N ILE A 161 -16.47 2.90 1.47
CA ILE A 161 -17.34 3.40 0.40
C ILE A 161 -16.53 3.79 -0.83
N GLU A 162 -15.46 4.59 -0.64
CA GLU A 162 -14.52 4.97 -1.69
C GLU A 162 -13.98 3.76 -2.44
N GLN A 163 -13.41 2.78 -1.71
CA GLN A 163 -12.76 1.63 -2.34
C GLN A 163 -13.75 0.67 -3.03
N VAL A 164 -14.93 0.45 -2.44
CA VAL A 164 -15.99 -0.38 -3.06
C VAL A 164 -16.52 0.30 -4.32
N LEU A 165 -16.82 1.59 -4.25
CA LEU A 165 -17.30 2.33 -5.43
C LEU A 165 -16.21 2.49 -6.50
N LYS A 166 -14.96 2.69 -6.11
CA LYS A 166 -13.83 2.68 -7.03
C LYS A 166 -13.73 1.35 -7.79
N LEU A 167 -13.87 0.22 -7.08
CA LEU A 167 -13.88 -1.09 -7.70
C LEU A 167 -15.05 -1.21 -8.68
N VAL A 168 -16.27 -0.87 -8.28
CA VAL A 168 -17.45 -1.00 -9.15
C VAL A 168 -17.41 0.00 -10.31
N LEU A 169 -17.32 1.31 -10.00
CA LEU A 169 -17.41 2.37 -11.01
C LEU A 169 -16.16 2.45 -11.88
N GLY A 170 -14.97 2.22 -11.29
CA GLY A 170 -13.72 2.19 -12.04
C GLY A 170 -13.70 1.09 -13.10
N LEU A 171 -14.15 -0.13 -12.76
CA LEU A 171 -14.26 -1.22 -13.72
C LEU A 171 -15.39 -0.96 -14.74
N THR A 172 -16.53 -0.47 -14.30
CA THR A 172 -17.66 -0.17 -15.21
C THR A 172 -17.30 0.88 -16.24
N PHE A 173 -16.74 2.03 -15.83
CA PHE A 173 -16.38 3.08 -16.78
C PHE A 173 -15.19 2.69 -17.66
N ALA A 174 -14.22 1.93 -17.13
CA ALA A 174 -13.16 1.35 -17.93
C ALA A 174 -13.73 0.45 -19.03
N HIS A 175 -14.65 -0.47 -18.67
CA HIS A 175 -15.29 -1.39 -19.60
C HIS A 175 -16.15 -0.67 -20.67
N LEU A 176 -16.92 0.34 -20.27
CA LEU A 176 -17.76 1.09 -21.19
C LEU A 176 -16.94 1.91 -22.20
N LEU A 177 -15.77 2.39 -21.81
CA LEU A 177 -14.97 3.28 -22.65
C LEU A 177 -13.85 2.57 -23.41
N ILE A 178 -13.45 1.35 -23.02
CA ILE A 178 -12.36 0.61 -23.68
C ILE A 178 -12.64 0.35 -25.17
N GLY A 179 -13.90 0.23 -25.57
CA GLY A 179 -14.30 0.06 -26.98
C GLY A 179 -13.89 1.22 -27.89
N ARG A 180 -13.56 2.40 -27.33
CA ARG A 180 -13.01 3.56 -28.06
C ARG A 180 -11.47 3.57 -28.11
N GLY A 181 -10.83 2.64 -27.41
CA GLY A 181 -9.38 2.48 -27.34
C GLY A 181 -8.83 2.48 -25.91
N PRO A 182 -7.56 2.02 -25.72
CA PRO A 182 -6.92 1.86 -24.41
C PRO A 182 -6.86 3.15 -23.57
N ALA A 183 -6.64 4.30 -24.21
CA ALA A 183 -6.59 5.61 -23.56
C ALA A 183 -7.95 6.00 -22.94
N TYR A 184 -9.05 5.74 -23.65
CA TYR A 184 -10.39 5.99 -23.15
C TYR A 184 -10.75 5.05 -22.01
N GLY A 185 -10.32 3.78 -22.07
CA GLY A 185 -10.48 2.85 -20.96
C GLY A 185 -9.76 3.33 -19.70
N ALA A 186 -8.50 3.78 -19.82
CA ALA A 186 -7.72 4.35 -18.72
C ALA A 186 -8.38 5.63 -18.15
N MET A 187 -8.87 6.53 -19.03
CA MET A 187 -9.64 7.70 -18.62
C MET A 187 -10.90 7.29 -17.83
N GLY A 188 -11.64 6.28 -18.31
CA GLY A 188 -12.83 5.76 -17.63
C GLY A 188 -12.52 5.26 -16.23
N ALA A 189 -11.43 4.51 -16.06
CA ALA A 189 -10.97 4.07 -14.74
C ALA A 189 -10.70 5.26 -13.80
N MET A 190 -10.04 6.33 -14.30
CA MET A 190 -9.77 7.54 -13.50
C MET A 190 -11.03 8.34 -13.19
N ILE A 191 -12.01 8.42 -14.09
CA ILE A 191 -13.33 9.00 -13.82
C ILE A 191 -14.02 8.21 -12.70
N GLY A 192 -13.96 6.88 -12.75
CA GLY A 192 -14.51 6.02 -11.71
C GLY A 192 -13.90 6.29 -10.33
N VAL A 193 -12.59 6.55 -10.27
CA VAL A 193 -11.92 7.03 -9.05
C VAL A 193 -12.58 8.35 -8.58
N GLY A 194 -12.68 9.35 -9.45
CA GLY A 194 -13.25 10.66 -9.10
C GLY A 194 -14.69 10.58 -8.60
N VAL A 195 -15.53 9.78 -9.26
CA VAL A 195 -16.94 9.59 -8.83
C VAL A 195 -17.01 8.88 -7.48
N SER A 196 -16.15 7.91 -7.21
CA SER A 196 -16.11 7.24 -5.90
C SER A 196 -15.77 8.22 -4.75
N GLU A 197 -14.90 9.20 -5.00
CA GLU A 197 -14.57 10.25 -4.04
C GLU A 197 -15.77 11.18 -3.76
N ILE A 198 -16.59 11.48 -4.78
CA ILE A 198 -17.83 12.26 -4.61
C ILE A 198 -18.78 11.57 -3.63
N PHE A 199 -19.03 10.28 -3.80
CA PHE A 199 -19.92 9.54 -2.90
C PHE A 199 -19.38 9.44 -1.47
N ALA A 200 -18.06 9.22 -1.32
CA ALA A 200 -17.41 9.20 -0.02
C ALA A 200 -17.49 10.57 0.67
N LEU A 201 -17.33 11.67 -0.10
CA LEU A 201 -17.48 13.04 0.39
C LEU A 201 -18.92 13.33 0.81
N LEU A 202 -19.89 12.97 -0.02
CA LEU A 202 -21.32 13.12 0.29
C LEU A 202 -21.68 12.40 1.60
N TYR A 203 -21.22 11.17 1.79
CA TYR A 203 -21.42 10.43 3.04
C TYR A 203 -20.87 11.19 4.25
N LEU A 204 -19.65 11.75 4.17
CA LEU A 204 -19.07 12.50 5.28
C LEU A 204 -19.76 13.85 5.51
N ALA A 205 -20.14 14.56 4.44
CA ALA A 205 -20.86 15.84 4.53
C ALA A 205 -22.24 15.65 5.18
N ILE A 206 -22.98 14.63 4.78
CA ILE A 206 -24.26 14.25 5.38
C ILE A 206 -24.08 13.88 6.85
N THR A 207 -23.08 13.04 7.15
CA THR A 207 -22.77 12.64 8.53
C THR A 207 -22.41 13.85 9.39
N TYR A 208 -21.66 14.81 8.85
CA TYR A 208 -21.34 16.07 9.52
C TYR A 208 -22.61 16.89 9.78
N ALA A 209 -23.49 17.06 8.79
CA ALA A 209 -24.72 17.84 8.92
C ALA A 209 -25.64 17.30 10.04
N PHE A 210 -25.80 15.98 10.13
CA PHE A 210 -26.59 15.36 11.19
C PHE A 210 -25.97 15.48 12.58
N LYS A 211 -24.63 15.38 12.69
CA LYS A 211 -23.95 15.45 13.99
C LYS A 211 -23.78 16.90 14.49
N ARG A 212 -23.73 17.87 13.59
CA ARG A 212 -23.58 19.29 13.93
C ARG A 212 -24.69 19.78 14.88
N LYS A 213 -25.93 19.37 14.68
CA LYS A 213 -27.09 19.79 15.48
C LYS A 213 -26.98 19.44 16.98
N LYS A 214 -26.14 18.49 17.36
CA LYS A 214 -25.95 18.08 18.78
C LYS A 214 -24.86 18.88 19.52
N LEU A 215 -24.14 19.79 18.84
CA LEU A 215 -22.94 20.46 19.38
C LEU A 215 -23.16 21.96 19.65
N ASP A 216 -24.36 22.50 19.42
CA ASP A 216 -24.67 23.91 19.63
C ASP A 216 -25.07 24.18 21.10
N ILE A 217 -24.09 24.12 22.01
CA ILE A 217 -24.20 24.59 23.40
C ILE A 217 -23.43 25.93 23.48
N LEU A 218 -23.85 26.81 24.41
CA LEU A 218 -23.21 28.11 24.72
C LEU A 218 -21.66 27.97 24.76
N GLU A 219 -21.02 28.55 23.77
CA GLU A 219 -19.57 28.44 23.58
C GLU A 219 -18.90 29.82 23.78
N PRO A 220 -17.67 29.87 24.35
CA PRO A 220 -16.91 31.10 24.49
C PRO A 220 -16.65 31.75 23.13
N GLU A 221 -16.48 33.10 23.14
CA GLU A 221 -16.07 33.82 21.96
C GLU A 221 -14.68 33.40 21.49
N ILE A 222 -14.50 33.40 20.16
CA ILE A 222 -13.23 33.01 19.55
C ILE A 222 -12.31 34.25 19.59
N GLU A 223 -11.30 34.22 20.45
CA GLU A 223 -10.31 35.32 20.59
C GLU A 223 -9.37 35.46 19.38
N THR A 224 -9.21 34.41 18.57
CA THR A 224 -8.29 34.38 17.43
C THR A 224 -8.95 34.87 16.14
N THR A 225 -8.19 35.56 15.29
CA THR A 225 -8.64 36.00 13.97
C THR A 225 -8.64 34.85 12.96
N PHE A 226 -9.43 34.95 11.89
CA PHE A 226 -9.46 33.97 10.79
C PHE A 226 -8.06 33.79 10.19
N SER A 227 -7.31 34.84 9.97
CA SER A 227 -5.96 34.82 9.39
C SER A 227 -4.94 34.09 10.28
N GLN A 228 -5.02 34.30 11.61
CA GLN A 228 -4.14 33.57 12.55
C GLN A 228 -4.36 32.08 12.53
N ASP A 229 -5.62 31.65 12.52
CA ASP A 229 -5.97 30.23 12.47
C ASP A 229 -5.58 29.60 11.12
N LEU A 230 -5.78 30.30 10.00
CA LEU A 230 -5.35 29.84 8.68
C LEU A 230 -3.82 29.69 8.60
N LYS A 231 -3.07 30.68 9.12
CA LYS A 231 -1.60 30.60 9.19
C LYS A 231 -1.13 29.42 10.03
N LEU A 232 -1.80 29.16 11.14
CA LEU A 232 -1.50 28.00 12.00
C LEU A 232 -1.78 26.68 11.29
N LEU A 233 -2.91 26.58 10.58
CA LEU A 233 -3.28 25.41 9.78
C LEU A 233 -2.21 25.12 8.71
N ILE A 234 -1.83 26.13 7.91
CA ILE A 234 -0.81 25.99 6.87
C ILE A 234 0.54 25.58 7.47
N LYS A 235 0.96 26.23 8.57
CA LYS A 235 2.22 25.93 9.26
C LYS A 235 2.29 24.47 9.74
N GLN A 236 1.16 23.87 10.15
CA GLN A 236 1.12 22.47 10.55
C GLN A 236 0.98 21.51 9.38
N THR A 237 0.26 21.88 8.33
CA THR A 237 0.01 21.04 7.16
C THR A 237 1.26 20.87 6.30
N LEU A 238 1.98 21.96 6.01
CA LEU A 238 3.08 21.97 5.04
C LEU A 238 4.21 20.97 5.35
N PRO A 239 4.75 20.89 6.59
CA PRO A 239 5.82 19.92 6.88
C PRO A 239 5.37 18.46 6.73
N ILE A 240 4.12 18.15 7.09
CA ILE A 240 3.55 16.80 6.97
C ILE A 240 3.38 16.44 5.49
N THR A 241 2.90 17.38 4.67
CA THR A 241 2.76 17.22 3.22
C THR A 241 4.12 16.91 2.58
N LEU A 242 5.14 17.76 2.86
CA LEU A 242 6.48 17.57 2.29
C LEU A 242 7.08 16.22 2.65
N ASN A 243 6.90 15.76 3.89
CA ASN A 243 7.36 14.45 4.33
C ASN A 243 6.66 13.29 3.58
N SER A 244 5.41 13.47 3.19
CA SER A 244 4.62 12.44 2.51
C SER A 244 4.89 12.33 1.01
N LEU A 245 5.64 13.29 0.42
CA LEU A 245 5.87 13.37 -1.03
C LEU A 245 6.92 12.40 -1.56
N ILE A 246 7.85 11.94 -0.74
CA ILE A 246 9.06 11.24 -1.22
C ILE A 246 8.72 9.98 -2.00
N MET A 247 7.87 9.10 -1.47
CA MET A 247 7.51 7.87 -2.17
C MET A 247 6.71 8.12 -3.46
N PRO A 248 5.65 8.97 -3.46
CA PRO A 248 4.97 9.35 -4.68
C PRO A 248 5.87 10.02 -5.73
N LEU A 249 6.85 10.81 -5.29
CA LEU A 249 7.82 11.44 -6.19
C LEU A 249 8.69 10.40 -6.90
N ILE A 250 9.18 9.40 -6.17
CA ILE A 250 9.97 8.30 -6.77
C ILE A 250 9.14 7.55 -7.82
N LEU A 251 7.87 7.24 -7.52
CA LEU A 251 6.98 6.57 -8.46
C LEU A 251 6.62 7.43 -9.67
N ALA A 252 6.47 8.75 -9.46
CA ALA A 252 6.25 9.70 -10.53
C ALA A 252 7.47 9.78 -11.46
N ILE A 253 8.68 9.85 -10.89
CA ILE A 253 9.92 9.84 -11.68
C ILE A 253 10.04 8.54 -12.49
N ASP A 254 9.71 7.38 -11.93
CA ASP A 254 9.68 6.11 -12.67
C ASP A 254 8.74 6.19 -13.89
N SER A 255 7.56 6.80 -13.75
CA SER A 255 6.60 6.93 -14.84
C SER A 255 7.09 7.85 -15.97
N PHE A 256 7.98 8.79 -15.68
CA PHE A 256 8.65 9.59 -16.71
C PHE A 256 9.83 8.87 -17.34
N LEU A 257 10.63 8.15 -16.55
CA LEU A 257 11.89 7.60 -17.02
C LEU A 257 11.72 6.32 -17.82
N ILE A 258 10.94 5.35 -17.33
CA ILE A 258 10.98 3.99 -17.86
C ILE A 258 10.52 3.93 -19.32
N VAL A 259 9.37 4.53 -19.64
CA VAL A 259 8.85 4.50 -21.02
C VAL A 259 9.79 5.26 -21.96
N ASN A 260 10.26 6.45 -21.58
CA ASN A 260 11.20 7.22 -22.39
C ASN A 260 12.52 6.48 -22.65
N LEU A 261 13.08 5.83 -21.63
CA LEU A 261 14.31 5.05 -21.80
C LEU A 261 14.10 3.84 -22.72
N LEU A 262 12.95 3.17 -22.65
CA LEU A 262 12.60 2.08 -23.56
C LEU A 262 12.42 2.57 -25.00
N VAL A 263 11.79 3.73 -25.19
CA VAL A 263 11.64 4.37 -26.51
C VAL A 263 13.00 4.76 -27.07
N SER A 264 13.87 5.38 -26.26
CA SER A 264 15.22 5.75 -26.68
C SER A 264 16.09 4.54 -27.00
N SER A 265 15.76 3.36 -26.49
CA SER A 265 16.41 2.08 -26.81
C SER A 265 15.87 1.42 -28.08
N GLY A 266 15.01 2.11 -28.86
CA GLY A 266 14.54 1.66 -30.18
C GLY A 266 13.17 0.97 -30.17
N ASN A 267 12.44 0.93 -29.05
CA ASN A 267 11.08 0.42 -29.03
C ASN A 267 10.06 1.50 -29.46
N SER A 268 8.92 1.09 -30.01
CA SER A 268 7.81 2.04 -30.20
C SER A 268 7.22 2.49 -28.86
N SER A 269 6.57 3.66 -28.83
CA SER A 269 5.88 4.17 -27.64
C SER A 269 4.82 3.20 -27.12
N GLU A 270 4.10 2.54 -28.02
CA GLU A 270 3.06 1.55 -27.66
C GLU A 270 3.67 0.33 -26.97
N ILE A 271 4.70 -0.30 -27.56
CA ILE A 271 5.38 -1.46 -26.99
C ILE A 271 6.01 -1.09 -25.64
N SER A 272 6.65 0.08 -25.54
CA SER A 272 7.24 0.56 -24.28
C SER A 272 6.18 0.74 -23.19
N THR A 273 5.00 1.24 -23.55
CA THR A 273 3.88 1.41 -22.64
C THR A 273 3.26 0.07 -22.22
N GLU A 274 3.16 -0.90 -23.15
CA GLU A 274 2.73 -2.27 -22.83
C GLU A 274 3.69 -2.94 -21.84
N MET A 275 5.00 -2.86 -22.08
CA MET A 275 6.02 -3.39 -21.18
C MET A 275 5.93 -2.75 -19.79
N PHE A 276 5.76 -1.43 -19.74
CA PHE A 276 5.57 -0.69 -18.49
C PHE A 276 4.26 -1.10 -17.79
N GLY A 277 3.18 -1.33 -18.54
CA GLY A 277 1.90 -1.81 -18.04
C GLY A 277 2.00 -3.20 -17.41
N VAL A 278 2.71 -4.13 -18.06
CA VAL A 278 2.99 -5.45 -17.51
C VAL A 278 3.82 -5.33 -16.22
N TYR A 279 4.88 -4.53 -16.21
CA TYR A 279 5.73 -4.34 -15.04
C TYR A 279 5.00 -3.64 -13.90
N SER A 280 4.49 -2.42 -14.13
CA SER A 280 3.93 -1.55 -13.09
C SER A 280 2.48 -1.93 -12.73
N GLY A 281 1.67 -2.30 -13.73
CA GLY A 281 0.26 -2.61 -13.56
C GLY A 281 0.01 -4.04 -13.08
N MET A 282 0.62 -5.03 -13.72
CA MET A 282 0.37 -6.44 -13.45
C MET A 282 1.32 -6.99 -12.38
N VAL A 283 2.63 -7.01 -12.66
CA VAL A 283 3.64 -7.63 -11.80
C VAL A 283 3.74 -6.95 -10.43
N ASN A 284 3.87 -5.63 -10.38
CA ASN A 284 3.96 -4.91 -9.12
C ASN A 284 2.66 -5.02 -8.29
N SER A 285 1.51 -5.23 -8.93
CA SER A 285 0.26 -5.48 -8.21
C SER A 285 0.29 -6.82 -7.46
N LEU A 286 0.84 -7.86 -8.08
CA LEU A 286 1.05 -9.17 -7.47
C LEU A 286 2.07 -9.11 -6.33
N VAL A 287 3.21 -8.46 -6.55
CA VAL A 287 4.26 -8.29 -5.54
C VAL A 287 3.75 -7.54 -4.31
N ASN A 288 2.91 -6.52 -4.53
CA ASN A 288 2.35 -5.73 -3.43
C ASN A 288 1.24 -6.47 -2.66
N PHE A 289 0.60 -7.50 -3.20
CA PHE A 289 -0.49 -8.20 -2.53
C PHE A 289 -0.06 -8.85 -1.20
N PRO A 290 1.01 -9.66 -1.12
CA PRO A 290 1.48 -10.21 0.16
C PRO A 290 1.96 -9.14 1.15
N THR A 291 2.47 -8.00 0.67
CA THR A 291 2.97 -6.93 1.55
C THR A 291 1.87 -6.18 2.32
N VAL A 292 0.61 -6.35 1.94
CA VAL A 292 -0.54 -5.81 2.69
C VAL A 292 -0.56 -6.33 4.13
N PHE A 293 -0.18 -7.59 4.36
CA PHE A 293 -0.09 -8.16 5.70
C PHE A 293 1.03 -7.51 6.53
N SER A 294 2.19 -7.28 5.92
CA SER A 294 3.29 -6.56 6.57
C SER A 294 2.93 -5.12 6.90
N MET A 295 2.18 -4.46 6.02
CA MET A 295 1.67 -3.11 6.27
C MET A 295 0.67 -3.08 7.44
N ALA A 296 -0.20 -4.08 7.57
CA ALA A 296 -1.12 -4.19 8.70
C ALA A 296 -0.36 -4.34 10.03
N LEU A 297 0.70 -5.16 10.04
CA LEU A 297 1.59 -5.28 11.19
C LEU A 297 2.30 -3.94 11.48
N ALA A 298 2.81 -3.26 10.47
CA ALA A 298 3.48 -1.96 10.61
C ALA A 298 2.56 -0.91 11.26
N ILE A 299 1.31 -0.79 10.80
CA ILE A 299 0.33 0.15 11.36
C ILE A 299 0.05 -0.14 12.84
N SER A 300 0.00 -1.40 13.25
CA SER A 300 -0.23 -1.78 14.64
C SER A 300 0.99 -1.54 15.55
N LEU A 301 2.19 -1.61 14.99
CA LEU A 301 3.44 -1.45 15.74
C LEU A 301 3.70 0.00 16.17
N VAL A 302 3.39 0.98 15.33
CA VAL A 302 3.68 2.40 15.64
C VAL A 302 3.07 2.83 16.98
N PRO A 303 1.75 2.65 17.24
CA PRO A 303 1.17 2.99 18.55
C PRO A 303 1.74 2.15 19.70
N ALA A 304 1.94 0.85 19.47
CA ALA A 304 2.45 -0.05 20.50
C ALA A 304 3.86 0.35 20.98
N ILE A 305 4.74 0.71 20.04
CA ILE A 305 6.09 1.17 20.35
C ILE A 305 6.07 2.53 21.04
N SER A 306 5.26 3.48 20.53
CA SER A 306 5.15 4.81 21.14
C SER A 306 4.68 4.74 22.59
N TYR A 307 3.70 3.88 22.88
CA TYR A 307 3.19 3.66 24.23
C TYR A 307 4.22 2.98 25.14
N GLY A 308 4.89 1.93 24.67
CA GLY A 308 5.97 1.27 25.41
C GLY A 308 7.13 2.20 25.74
N ARG A 309 7.46 3.13 24.81
CA ARG A 309 8.48 4.16 25.04
C ARG A 309 8.10 5.12 26.17
N GLU A 310 6.84 5.58 26.21
CA GLU A 310 6.34 6.45 27.28
C GLU A 310 6.38 5.78 28.65
N LYS A 311 6.13 4.46 28.71
CA LYS A 311 6.21 3.66 29.94
C LYS A 311 7.61 3.12 30.26
N GLN A 312 8.64 3.47 29.46
CA GLN A 312 10.01 2.94 29.57
C GLN A 312 10.10 1.40 29.48
N GLU A 313 9.09 0.76 28.91
CA GLU A 313 9.08 -0.68 28.64
C GLU A 313 9.91 -0.97 27.39
N LYS A 314 11.16 -1.43 27.57
CA LYS A 314 12.11 -1.69 26.45
C LYS A 314 11.85 -2.98 25.68
N ASN A 315 10.84 -3.76 26.00
CA ASN A 315 10.69 -5.14 25.53
C ASN A 315 9.65 -5.31 24.42
N LEU A 316 9.78 -4.58 23.30
CA LEU A 316 9.15 -5.07 22.07
C LEU A 316 10.04 -6.18 21.48
N ASP A 317 9.52 -7.40 21.46
CA ASP A 317 10.21 -8.52 20.79
C ASP A 317 10.14 -8.31 19.25
N ALA A 318 10.96 -7.38 18.77
CA ALA A 318 11.10 -7.09 17.34
C ALA A 318 11.45 -8.36 16.55
N SER A 319 12.14 -9.33 17.17
CA SER A 319 12.48 -10.62 16.58
C SER A 319 11.24 -11.41 16.15
N SER A 320 10.15 -11.40 16.94
CA SER A 320 8.90 -12.06 16.59
C SER A 320 8.22 -11.41 15.38
N VAL A 321 8.29 -10.08 15.25
CA VAL A 321 7.72 -9.37 14.11
C VAL A 321 8.50 -9.68 12.82
N PHE A 322 9.84 -9.67 12.88
CA PHE A 322 10.67 -10.06 11.74
C PHE A 322 10.40 -11.50 11.32
N LYS A 323 10.25 -12.42 12.27
CA LYS A 323 9.88 -13.81 12.01
C LYS A 323 8.56 -13.92 11.22
N LEU A 324 7.53 -13.14 11.59
CA LEU A 324 6.25 -13.11 10.87
C LEU A 324 6.40 -12.59 9.43
N ILE A 325 7.28 -11.60 9.21
CA ILE A 325 7.56 -11.13 7.84
C ILE A 325 8.17 -12.25 6.99
N PHE A 326 9.21 -12.91 7.49
CA PHE A 326 9.84 -14.01 6.77
C PHE A 326 8.86 -15.16 6.54
N TYR A 327 7.99 -15.44 7.53
CA TYR A 327 6.97 -16.48 7.46
C TYR A 327 5.97 -16.27 6.31
N ILE A 328 5.62 -15.01 6.00
CA ILE A 328 4.72 -14.67 4.89
C ILE A 328 5.49 -14.49 3.57
N ALA A 329 6.63 -13.80 3.61
CA ALA A 329 7.34 -13.41 2.39
C ALA A 329 8.01 -14.58 1.69
N ILE A 330 8.70 -15.48 2.42
CA ILE A 330 9.49 -16.56 1.81
C ILE A 330 8.64 -17.52 0.97
N PRO A 331 7.51 -18.07 1.45
CA PRO A 331 6.68 -18.94 0.63
C PRO A 331 6.12 -18.22 -0.61
N CYS A 332 5.72 -16.94 -0.47
CA CYS A 332 5.24 -16.16 -1.61
C CYS A 332 6.33 -15.95 -2.67
N ILE A 333 7.59 -15.70 -2.25
CA ILE A 333 8.73 -15.59 -3.16
C ILE A 333 8.93 -16.88 -3.94
N PHE A 334 8.90 -18.03 -3.28
CA PHE A 334 9.08 -19.32 -3.93
C PHE A 334 7.95 -19.65 -4.91
N ILE A 335 6.69 -19.38 -4.51
CA ILE A 335 5.53 -19.54 -5.37
C ILE A 335 5.67 -18.65 -6.62
N TYR A 336 5.98 -17.38 -6.46
CA TYR A 336 6.13 -16.45 -7.60
C TYR A 336 7.34 -16.80 -8.48
N PHE A 337 8.41 -17.32 -7.90
CA PHE A 337 9.57 -17.74 -8.66
C PHE A 337 9.28 -18.97 -9.53
N CYS A 338 8.62 -20.00 -8.98
CA CYS A 338 8.39 -21.26 -9.67
C CYS A 338 7.16 -21.23 -10.59
N PHE A 339 6.06 -20.60 -10.16
CA PHE A 339 4.79 -20.57 -10.88
C PHE A 339 4.51 -19.23 -11.56
N SER A 340 5.55 -18.43 -11.85
CA SER A 340 5.39 -17.09 -12.41
C SER A 340 4.59 -17.07 -13.72
N ARG A 341 4.88 -18.00 -14.65
CA ARG A 341 4.22 -18.07 -15.95
C ARG A 341 2.75 -18.43 -15.81
N GLU A 342 2.46 -19.40 -15.01
CA GLU A 342 1.13 -19.90 -14.73
C GLU A 342 0.29 -18.83 -14.02
N ILE A 343 0.87 -18.15 -13.04
CA ILE A 343 0.19 -17.08 -12.29
C ILE A 343 -0.18 -15.94 -13.23
N ILE A 344 0.74 -15.48 -14.08
CA ILE A 344 0.47 -14.41 -15.07
C ILE A 344 -0.60 -14.89 -16.05
N ALA A 345 -0.50 -16.12 -16.60
CA ALA A 345 -1.46 -16.65 -17.56
C ALA A 345 -2.88 -16.76 -16.98
N VAL A 346 -2.98 -17.15 -15.70
CA VAL A 346 -4.27 -17.33 -15.01
C VAL A 346 -4.90 -15.99 -14.62
N LEU A 347 -4.11 -15.10 -14.03
CA LEU A 347 -4.64 -13.85 -13.49
C LEU A 347 -4.77 -12.74 -14.53
N TYR A 348 -3.98 -12.79 -15.60
CA TYR A 348 -3.96 -11.79 -16.67
C TYR A 348 -4.13 -12.41 -18.06
N PRO A 349 -5.29 -13.03 -18.34
CA PRO A 349 -5.58 -13.58 -19.67
C PRO A 349 -5.55 -12.52 -20.78
N SER A 350 -5.60 -11.24 -20.47
CA SER A 350 -5.40 -10.14 -21.43
C SER A 350 -3.97 -10.06 -21.99
N ALA A 351 -2.98 -10.61 -21.29
CA ALA A 351 -1.60 -10.73 -21.75
C ALA A 351 -1.44 -12.00 -22.63
N THR A 352 -2.34 -12.20 -23.63
CA THR A 352 -2.41 -13.41 -24.46
C THR A 352 -1.24 -13.61 -25.40
N ASN A 353 -0.50 -12.57 -25.74
CA ASN A 353 0.70 -12.68 -26.55
C ASN A 353 1.80 -13.44 -25.79
N GLN A 354 2.36 -14.47 -26.39
CA GLN A 354 3.44 -15.31 -25.83
C GLN A 354 4.63 -14.46 -25.34
N ASN A 355 4.94 -13.37 -26.03
CA ASN A 355 6.03 -12.46 -25.68
C ASN A 355 5.72 -11.70 -24.37
N LEU A 356 4.50 -11.18 -24.22
CA LEU A 356 4.08 -10.47 -23.00
C LEU A 356 3.93 -11.41 -21.81
N LEU A 357 3.47 -12.63 -22.05
CA LEU A 357 3.40 -13.67 -21.02
C LEU A 357 4.78 -14.04 -20.49
N SER A 358 5.75 -14.26 -21.39
CA SER A 358 7.13 -14.59 -21.00
C SER A 358 7.82 -13.40 -20.31
N LEU A 359 7.59 -12.18 -20.78
CA LEU A 359 8.05 -10.95 -20.17
C LEU A 359 7.49 -10.78 -18.75
N GLY A 360 6.18 -10.94 -18.58
CA GLY A 360 5.52 -10.85 -17.27
C GLY A 360 6.01 -11.93 -16.30
N ALA A 361 6.20 -13.15 -16.76
CA ALA A 361 6.72 -14.26 -15.96
C ALA A 361 8.15 -13.98 -15.47
N LEU A 362 9.05 -13.49 -16.34
CA LEU A 362 10.41 -13.17 -15.95
C LEU A 362 10.46 -11.95 -15.02
N LEU A 363 9.67 -10.91 -15.30
CA LEU A 363 9.52 -9.77 -14.41
C LEU A 363 9.03 -10.18 -13.02
N LEU A 364 8.04 -11.10 -12.94
CA LEU A 364 7.52 -11.59 -11.67
C LEU A 364 8.60 -12.37 -10.88
N ARG A 365 9.41 -13.21 -11.56
CA ARG A 365 10.55 -13.90 -10.93
C ARG A 365 11.54 -12.94 -10.33
N ILE A 366 11.98 -11.92 -11.09
CA ILE A 366 12.92 -10.91 -10.64
C ILE A 366 12.33 -10.10 -9.47
N SER A 367 11.06 -9.69 -9.60
CA SER A 367 10.38 -8.85 -8.61
C SER A 367 9.92 -9.61 -7.37
N ALA A 368 9.91 -10.94 -7.37
CA ALA A 368 9.43 -11.73 -6.23
C ALA A 368 10.17 -11.40 -4.92
N ILE A 369 11.49 -11.16 -4.99
CA ILE A 369 12.30 -10.80 -3.81
C ILE A 369 11.86 -9.46 -3.18
N ASN A 370 11.21 -8.58 -3.94
CA ASN A 370 10.71 -7.31 -3.45
C ASN A 370 9.64 -7.48 -2.37
N ILE A 371 8.92 -8.62 -2.33
CA ILE A 371 7.97 -8.94 -1.26
C ILE A 371 8.68 -8.86 0.08
N LEU A 372 9.86 -9.46 0.21
CA LEU A 372 10.65 -9.42 1.44
C LEU A 372 11.17 -8.01 1.74
N TYR A 373 11.79 -7.35 0.76
CA TYR A 373 12.41 -6.05 0.98
C TYR A 373 11.40 -4.95 1.29
N ILE A 374 10.25 -4.92 0.60
CA ILE A 374 9.15 -3.99 0.91
C ILE A 374 8.60 -4.27 2.31
N SER A 375 8.39 -5.54 2.66
CA SER A 375 7.88 -5.92 3.99
C SER A 375 8.84 -5.51 5.11
N LEU A 376 10.14 -5.75 4.93
CA LEU A 376 11.18 -5.30 5.85
C LEU A 376 11.20 -3.78 5.96
N LEU A 377 11.13 -3.07 4.83
CA LEU A 377 11.09 -1.61 4.80
C LEU A 377 9.90 -1.05 5.57
N GLN A 378 8.70 -1.60 5.35
CA GLN A 378 7.47 -1.17 6.04
C GLN A 378 7.60 -1.30 7.55
N ILE A 379 8.06 -2.44 8.04
CA ILE A 379 8.20 -2.71 9.48
C ILE A 379 9.32 -1.89 10.11
N THR A 380 10.48 -1.84 9.49
CA THR A 380 11.61 -1.06 10.02
C THR A 380 11.29 0.44 10.07
N THR A 381 10.59 0.95 9.05
CA THR A 381 10.08 2.32 9.03
C THR A 381 9.08 2.56 10.18
N ALA A 382 8.15 1.63 10.40
CA ALA A 382 7.18 1.72 11.49
C ALA A 382 7.86 1.73 12.87
N ILE A 383 8.87 0.88 13.08
CA ILE A 383 9.64 0.84 14.33
C ILE A 383 10.38 2.18 14.54
N LEU A 384 11.04 2.71 13.51
CA LEU A 384 11.73 4.00 13.59
C LEU A 384 10.75 5.15 13.87
N GLN A 385 9.59 5.16 13.21
CA GLN A 385 8.55 6.17 13.44
C GLN A 385 7.97 6.09 14.85
N GLY A 386 7.65 4.91 15.35
CA GLY A 386 7.18 4.68 16.72
C GLY A 386 8.18 5.13 17.78
N ASN A 387 9.47 5.03 17.50
CA ASN A 387 10.56 5.52 18.34
C ASN A 387 10.89 7.01 18.13
N GLY A 388 10.11 7.75 17.34
CA GLY A 388 10.31 9.18 17.08
C GLY A 388 11.43 9.51 16.10
N LYS A 389 11.98 8.51 15.39
CA LYS A 389 13.06 8.66 14.40
C LYS A 389 12.53 8.70 12.94
N SER A 390 11.39 9.36 12.74
CA SER A 390 10.75 9.45 11.41
C SER A 390 11.66 10.07 10.35
N LEU A 391 12.48 11.06 10.72
CA LEU A 391 13.42 11.72 9.81
C LEU A 391 14.54 10.77 9.34
N ALA A 392 15.02 9.88 10.19
CA ALA A 392 16.02 8.90 9.81
C ALA A 392 15.46 7.90 8.78
N ALA A 393 14.23 7.38 9.03
CA ALA A 393 13.57 6.51 8.07
C ALA A 393 13.35 7.22 6.72
N LEU A 394 12.98 8.50 6.75
CA LEU A 394 12.79 9.32 5.56
C LEU A 394 14.10 9.50 4.79
N ALA A 395 15.20 9.86 5.46
CA ALA A 395 16.51 10.02 4.85
C ALA A 395 16.99 8.72 4.18
N ASN A 396 16.83 7.58 4.86
CA ASN A 396 17.22 6.27 4.33
C ASN A 396 16.45 5.92 3.05
N VAL A 397 15.13 6.16 3.00
CA VAL A 397 14.32 5.95 1.79
C VAL A 397 14.70 6.93 0.69
N SER A 398 15.02 8.19 1.02
CA SER A 398 15.43 9.19 0.03
C SER A 398 16.74 8.82 -0.64
N VAL A 399 17.75 8.40 0.14
CA VAL A 399 19.03 7.92 -0.40
C VAL A 399 18.83 6.73 -1.34
N ALA A 400 18.05 5.74 -0.90
CA ALA A 400 17.73 4.58 -1.74
C ALA A 400 16.97 4.97 -3.01
N GLY A 401 16.07 5.96 -2.94
CA GLY A 401 15.33 6.48 -4.07
C GLY A 401 16.22 7.15 -5.12
N VAL A 402 17.20 7.96 -4.69
CA VAL A 402 18.19 8.56 -5.61
C VAL A 402 19.01 7.46 -6.31
N ILE A 403 19.47 6.48 -5.56
CA ILE A 403 20.22 5.33 -6.13
C ILE A 403 19.34 4.58 -7.14
N LYS A 404 18.03 4.36 -6.83
CA LYS A 404 17.08 3.73 -7.75
C LYS A 404 16.98 4.48 -9.08
N ILE A 405 16.85 5.80 -9.04
CA ILE A 405 16.74 6.63 -10.26
C ILE A 405 17.98 6.43 -11.14
N LEU A 406 19.17 6.51 -10.55
CA LEU A 406 20.44 6.32 -11.26
C LEU A 406 20.52 4.91 -11.88
N LEU A 407 20.20 3.88 -11.09
CA LEU A 407 20.21 2.49 -11.56
C LEU A 407 19.15 2.24 -12.63
N THR A 408 17.96 2.85 -12.53
CA THR A 408 16.92 2.76 -13.56
C THR A 408 17.43 3.31 -14.88
N VAL A 409 18.07 4.47 -14.89
CA VAL A 409 18.68 5.04 -16.10
C VAL A 409 19.70 4.08 -16.70
N VAL A 410 20.65 3.60 -15.91
CA VAL A 410 21.75 2.72 -16.40
C VAL A 410 21.23 1.37 -16.89
N PHE A 411 20.31 0.75 -16.16
CA PHE A 411 19.87 -0.61 -16.49
C PHE A 411 18.81 -0.65 -17.59
N VAL A 412 17.88 0.31 -17.62
CA VAL A 412 16.82 0.32 -18.64
C VAL A 412 17.36 0.74 -19.99
N SER A 413 18.24 1.74 -20.08
CA SER A 413 18.91 2.13 -21.32
C SER A 413 20.00 1.14 -21.78
N GLY A 414 20.44 0.26 -20.87
CA GLY A 414 21.43 -0.77 -21.18
C GLY A 414 20.81 -2.09 -21.66
N ALA A 415 21.58 -3.19 -21.50
CA ALA A 415 21.18 -4.51 -21.97
C ALA A 415 19.96 -5.15 -21.27
N PHE A 416 19.51 -4.60 -20.12
CA PHE A 416 18.43 -5.20 -19.34
C PHE A 416 17.02 -4.73 -19.76
N GLY A 417 16.89 -3.59 -20.45
CA GLY A 417 15.59 -3.05 -20.84
C GLY A 417 14.64 -2.92 -19.63
N ILE A 418 13.37 -3.31 -19.78
CA ILE A 418 12.37 -3.23 -18.68
C ILE A 418 12.74 -4.05 -17.45
N TYR A 419 13.51 -5.14 -17.58
CA TYR A 419 13.98 -5.94 -16.44
C TYR A 419 14.90 -5.12 -15.53
N GLY A 420 15.62 -4.15 -16.09
CA GLY A 420 16.43 -3.21 -15.35
C GLY A 420 15.65 -2.39 -14.34
N ALA A 421 14.42 -2.02 -14.63
CA ALA A 421 13.53 -1.33 -13.69
C ALA A 421 13.16 -2.21 -12.49
N ALA A 422 12.92 -3.51 -12.72
CA ALA A 422 12.66 -4.48 -11.65
C ALA A 422 13.88 -4.68 -10.75
N ILE A 423 15.07 -4.82 -11.33
CA ILE A 423 16.33 -4.96 -10.61
C ILE A 423 16.64 -3.70 -9.79
N ALA A 424 16.52 -2.51 -10.40
CA ALA A 424 16.73 -1.23 -9.71
C ALA A 424 15.80 -1.07 -8.51
N SER A 425 14.53 -1.49 -8.65
CA SER A 425 13.58 -1.49 -7.53
C SER A 425 13.97 -2.46 -6.42
N ALA A 426 14.47 -3.66 -6.74
CA ALA A 426 14.94 -4.62 -5.75
C ALA A 426 16.13 -4.07 -4.96
N ILE A 427 17.10 -3.47 -5.64
CA ILE A 427 18.25 -2.83 -5.01
C ILE A 427 17.81 -1.66 -4.12
N CYS A 428 16.90 -0.81 -4.60
CA CYS A 428 16.36 0.31 -3.82
C CYS A 428 15.74 -0.16 -2.50
N TYR A 429 14.79 -1.10 -2.57
CA TYR A 429 14.11 -1.57 -1.36
C TYR A 429 15.06 -2.31 -0.42
N SER A 430 16.05 -3.05 -0.94
CA SER A 430 17.06 -3.72 -0.12
C SER A 430 17.96 -2.71 0.61
N ILE A 431 18.39 -1.64 -0.07
CA ILE A 431 19.21 -0.57 0.52
C ILE A 431 18.38 0.18 1.58
N ALA A 432 17.15 0.59 1.27
CA ALA A 432 16.30 1.29 2.22
C ALA A 432 16.03 0.48 3.49
N ALA A 433 15.68 -0.81 3.34
CA ALA A 433 15.50 -1.71 4.47
C ALA A 433 16.80 -1.96 5.25
N GLY A 434 17.92 -2.13 4.55
CA GLY A 434 19.25 -2.31 5.14
C GLY A 434 19.67 -1.11 5.98
N LEU A 435 19.55 0.11 5.44
CA LEU A 435 19.84 1.35 6.16
C LEU A 435 18.97 1.52 7.40
N ASN A 436 17.66 1.19 7.28
CA ASN A 436 16.76 1.20 8.43
C ASN A 436 17.21 0.19 9.51
N ILE A 437 17.62 -1.04 9.12
CA ILE A 437 18.10 -2.07 10.05
C ILE A 437 19.40 -1.61 10.73
N ILE A 438 20.32 -0.98 10.00
CA ILE A 438 21.55 -0.41 10.55
C ILE A 438 21.23 0.66 11.58
N THR A 439 20.31 1.59 11.24
CA THR A 439 19.85 2.64 12.15
C THR A 439 19.23 2.04 13.41
N LEU A 440 18.41 1.00 13.27
CA LEU A 440 17.80 0.30 14.41
C LEU A 440 18.82 -0.40 15.29
N ARG A 441 19.84 -1.05 14.72
CA ARG A 441 20.90 -1.71 15.49
C ARG A 441 21.75 -0.73 16.27
N HIS A 442 22.01 0.43 15.71
CA HIS A 442 22.79 1.47 16.36
C HIS A 442 22.07 2.10 17.54
N GLU A 443 20.75 2.29 17.42
CA GLU A 443 19.93 2.97 18.43
C GLU A 443 19.32 2.02 19.48
N PHE A 444 19.07 0.79 19.09
CA PHE A 444 18.38 -0.21 19.93
C PHE A 444 19.13 -1.54 19.84
N ASN A 445 19.37 -2.20 20.96
CA ASN A 445 19.99 -3.53 21.00
C ASN A 445 19.09 -4.57 20.32
N PHE A 446 19.07 -4.51 18.97
CA PHE A 446 18.20 -5.29 18.12
C PHE A 446 18.94 -6.50 17.56
N SER A 447 18.41 -7.69 17.78
CA SER A 447 18.97 -8.93 17.22
C SER A 447 17.90 -9.70 16.44
N ILE A 448 18.30 -10.22 15.27
CA ILE A 448 17.46 -11.12 14.48
C ILE A 448 17.87 -12.55 14.80
N LYS A 449 16.90 -13.39 15.23
CA LYS A 449 17.14 -14.82 15.46
C LYS A 449 17.09 -15.57 14.13
N PHE A 450 18.21 -16.08 13.66
CA PHE A 450 18.33 -16.77 12.38
C PHE A 450 17.73 -18.18 12.37
N LYS A 451 17.73 -18.90 13.51
CA LYS A 451 17.25 -20.27 13.62
C LYS A 451 15.78 -20.45 13.13
N PRO A 452 14.80 -19.65 13.56
CA PRO A 452 13.44 -19.73 13.03
C PRO A 452 13.35 -19.44 11.53
N ILE A 453 14.16 -18.48 11.02
CA ILE A 453 14.17 -18.12 9.60
C ILE A 453 14.63 -19.28 8.74
N PHE A 454 15.65 -20.03 9.19
CA PHE A 454 16.10 -21.23 8.51
C PHE A 454 14.98 -22.29 8.41
N PHE A 455 14.22 -22.52 9.49
CA PHE A 455 13.10 -23.45 9.45
C PHE A 455 11.93 -22.97 8.59
N ILE A 456 11.69 -21.67 8.52
CA ILE A 456 10.73 -21.06 7.59
C ILE A 456 11.15 -21.33 6.14
N PHE A 457 12.43 -21.13 5.81
CA PHE A 457 12.96 -21.42 4.49
C PHE A 457 12.80 -22.89 4.12
N LEU A 458 13.18 -23.80 5.02
CA LEU A 458 13.06 -25.23 4.82
C LEU A 458 11.59 -25.66 4.63
N ASN A 459 10.68 -25.16 5.46
CA ASN A 459 9.24 -25.39 5.34
C ASN A 459 8.70 -24.91 3.98
N SER A 460 9.10 -23.72 3.57
CA SER A 460 8.69 -23.15 2.28
C SER A 460 9.19 -24.00 1.11
N LEU A 461 10.43 -24.51 1.19
CA LEU A 461 11.01 -25.39 0.16
C LEU A 461 10.27 -26.73 0.06
N ILE A 462 9.97 -27.35 1.20
CA ILE A 462 9.20 -28.61 1.25
C ILE A 462 7.80 -28.41 0.66
N SER A 463 7.10 -27.35 1.11
CA SER A 463 5.75 -27.03 0.63
C SER A 463 5.72 -26.71 -0.86
N LEU A 464 6.78 -26.05 -1.38
CA LEU A 464 6.96 -25.82 -2.81
C LEU A 464 7.14 -27.15 -3.58
N GLY A 465 7.97 -28.07 -3.07
CA GLY A 465 8.13 -29.40 -3.67
C GLY A 465 6.80 -30.16 -3.77
N VAL A 466 5.99 -30.06 -2.71
CA VAL A 466 4.61 -30.60 -2.70
C VAL A 466 3.76 -29.91 -3.77
N ALA A 467 3.81 -28.58 -3.89
CA ALA A 467 3.07 -27.85 -4.91
C ALA A 467 3.43 -28.29 -6.33
N ILE A 468 4.72 -28.42 -6.63
CA ILE A 468 5.22 -28.85 -7.94
C ILE A 468 4.77 -30.29 -8.25
N GLY A 469 4.91 -31.20 -7.27
CA GLY A 469 4.50 -32.58 -7.42
C GLY A 469 2.99 -32.74 -7.70
N PHE A 470 2.15 -32.05 -6.94
CA PHE A 470 0.70 -32.06 -7.16
C PHE A 470 0.30 -31.33 -8.45
N ASN A 471 0.98 -30.25 -8.83
CA ASN A 471 0.71 -29.60 -10.10
C ASN A 471 1.01 -30.51 -11.29
N TYR A 472 2.08 -31.28 -11.23
CA TYR A 472 2.39 -32.30 -12.24
C TYR A 472 1.30 -33.37 -12.31
N LEU A 473 0.88 -33.93 -11.17
CA LEU A 473 -0.17 -34.94 -11.11
C LEU A 473 -1.53 -34.42 -11.59
N PHE A 474 -1.92 -33.24 -11.16
CA PHE A 474 -3.21 -32.63 -11.55
C PHE A 474 -3.26 -32.21 -13.02
N ASN A 475 -2.14 -31.80 -13.61
CA ASN A 475 -2.08 -31.46 -15.04
C ASN A 475 -2.33 -32.69 -15.94
N LEU A 476 -2.22 -33.93 -15.42
CA LEU A 476 -2.59 -35.14 -16.15
C LEU A 476 -4.12 -35.31 -16.27
N THR A 477 -4.90 -34.71 -15.37
CA THR A 477 -6.35 -34.93 -15.26
C THR A 477 -7.21 -33.67 -15.41
N PHE A 478 -6.68 -32.49 -15.10
CA PHE A 478 -7.41 -31.23 -15.08
C PHE A 478 -6.77 -30.21 -15.99
N SER A 479 -7.53 -29.17 -16.35
CA SER A 479 -6.98 -27.98 -17.04
C SER A 479 -5.95 -27.27 -16.15
N GLY A 480 -4.92 -26.67 -16.77
CA GLY A 480 -3.79 -26.07 -16.05
C GLY A 480 -4.17 -25.08 -14.96
N LEU A 481 -5.28 -24.33 -15.13
CA LEU A 481 -5.79 -23.38 -14.12
C LEU A 481 -6.26 -24.10 -12.84
N ILE A 482 -7.07 -25.15 -12.99
CA ILE A 482 -7.60 -25.95 -11.87
C ILE A 482 -6.44 -26.64 -11.14
N SER A 483 -5.51 -27.21 -11.90
CA SER A 483 -4.31 -27.86 -11.38
C SER A 483 -3.50 -26.94 -10.46
N ILE A 484 -3.24 -25.69 -10.87
CA ILE A 484 -2.46 -24.73 -10.08
C ILE A 484 -3.19 -24.35 -8.80
N ILE A 485 -4.49 -24.06 -8.88
CA ILE A 485 -5.27 -23.66 -7.70
C ILE A 485 -5.23 -24.75 -6.65
N PHE A 486 -5.53 -26.00 -7.03
CA PHE A 486 -5.50 -27.14 -6.09
C PHE A 486 -4.10 -27.40 -5.53
N SER A 487 -3.07 -27.32 -6.37
CA SER A 487 -1.68 -27.50 -5.95
C SER A 487 -1.23 -26.47 -4.93
N LEU A 488 -1.57 -25.19 -5.15
CA LEU A 488 -1.25 -24.11 -4.21
C LEU A 488 -2.06 -24.21 -2.92
N LEU A 489 -3.33 -24.66 -2.97
CA LEU A 489 -4.14 -24.89 -1.77
C LEU A 489 -3.54 -26.02 -0.91
N ILE A 490 -3.16 -27.16 -1.53
CA ILE A 490 -2.53 -28.27 -0.82
C ILE A 490 -1.19 -27.84 -0.24
N ALA A 491 -0.36 -27.14 -1.00
CA ALA A 491 0.91 -26.61 -0.51
C ALA A 491 0.72 -25.64 0.66
N GLY A 492 -0.29 -24.79 0.61
CA GLY A 492 -0.63 -23.88 1.71
C GLY A 492 -1.04 -24.62 2.98
N LEU A 493 -1.86 -25.66 2.85
CA LEU A 493 -2.23 -26.53 3.97
C LEU A 493 -1.01 -27.25 4.56
N MET A 494 -0.14 -27.79 3.71
CA MET A 494 1.10 -28.45 4.15
C MET A 494 2.05 -27.46 4.81
N TYR A 495 2.17 -26.24 4.28
CA TYR A 495 2.95 -25.17 4.91
C TYR A 495 2.47 -24.87 6.32
N LEU A 496 1.16 -24.77 6.54
CA LEU A 496 0.57 -24.55 7.87
C LEU A 496 0.83 -25.73 8.80
N ILE A 497 0.66 -26.98 8.32
CA ILE A 497 0.92 -28.18 9.12
C ILE A 497 2.39 -28.26 9.54
N PHE A 498 3.33 -28.10 8.62
CA PHE A 498 4.75 -28.14 8.91
C PHE A 498 5.20 -26.95 9.79
N SER A 499 4.50 -25.80 9.74
CA SER A 499 4.76 -24.68 10.64
C SER A 499 4.48 -25.02 12.10
N ILE A 500 3.58 -25.95 12.37
CA ILE A 500 3.28 -26.43 13.72
C ILE A 500 4.32 -27.46 14.19
N ILE A 501 4.79 -28.30 13.27
CA ILE A 501 5.74 -29.39 13.56
C ILE A 501 7.17 -28.84 13.74
N LEU A 502 7.59 -27.98 12.83
CA LEU A 502 8.94 -27.38 12.86
C LEU A 502 9.05 -26.32 13.98
N PRO A 503 10.24 -26.12 14.56
CA PRO A 503 10.45 -25.16 15.66
C PRO A 503 10.49 -23.70 15.14
N ILE A 504 9.46 -23.30 14.39
CA ILE A 504 9.27 -21.95 13.88
C ILE A 504 8.68 -21.07 14.98
N PHE A 505 7.62 -21.55 15.62
CA PHE A 505 6.91 -20.84 16.68
C PHE A 505 7.05 -21.58 18.01
N ASN A 506 7.29 -20.81 19.09
CA ASN A 506 7.27 -21.32 20.45
C ASN A 506 5.82 -21.58 20.90
N ASP A 507 5.64 -22.47 21.90
CA ASP A 507 4.31 -22.82 22.42
C ASP A 507 3.58 -21.59 23.00
N GLU A 508 4.32 -20.65 23.58
CA GLU A 508 3.78 -19.37 24.06
C GLU A 508 3.27 -18.48 22.92
N GLU A 509 3.99 -18.40 21.80
CA GLU A 509 3.56 -17.64 20.61
C GLU A 509 2.35 -18.28 19.96
N LEU A 510 2.34 -19.63 19.85
CA LEU A 510 1.20 -20.37 19.33
C LEU A 510 -0.05 -20.19 20.20
N SER A 511 0.10 -20.16 21.52
CA SER A 511 -1.04 -20.01 22.44
C SER A 511 -1.76 -18.67 22.33
N LYS A 512 -1.08 -17.62 21.81
CA LYS A 512 -1.63 -16.26 21.60
C LYS A 512 -2.51 -16.16 20.34
N ILE A 513 -2.50 -17.16 19.46
CA ILE A 513 -3.31 -17.19 18.23
C ILE A 513 -4.71 -17.76 18.55
N PRO A 514 -5.78 -17.34 17.85
CA PRO A 514 -7.09 -17.99 17.97
C PRO A 514 -6.98 -19.51 17.77
N LEU A 515 -7.56 -20.30 18.69
CA LEU A 515 -7.42 -21.75 18.78
C LEU A 515 -6.00 -22.24 19.17
N GLY A 516 -5.10 -21.35 19.58
CA GLY A 516 -3.69 -21.67 19.85
C GLY A 516 -3.49 -22.76 20.92
N SER A 517 -4.28 -22.78 21.96
CA SER A 517 -4.23 -23.83 22.98
C SER A 517 -4.51 -25.23 22.39
N LYS A 518 -5.45 -25.35 21.44
CA LYS A 518 -5.74 -26.61 20.73
C LYS A 518 -4.59 -27.00 19.81
N ILE A 519 -3.96 -26.02 19.14
CA ILE A 519 -2.79 -26.23 18.27
C ILE A 519 -1.60 -26.75 19.10
N VAL A 520 -1.32 -26.16 20.24
CA VAL A 520 -0.25 -26.61 21.15
C VAL A 520 -0.54 -28.03 21.67
N THR A 521 -1.78 -28.32 22.03
CA THR A 521 -2.20 -29.67 22.44
C THR A 521 -2.01 -30.69 21.32
N PHE A 522 -2.39 -30.35 20.09
CA PHE A 522 -2.19 -31.19 18.89
C PHE A 522 -0.70 -31.43 18.63
N LYS A 523 0.11 -30.38 18.65
CA LYS A 523 1.57 -30.44 18.50
C LYS A 523 2.18 -31.42 19.53
N ASN A 524 1.85 -31.26 20.80
CA ASN A 524 2.38 -32.10 21.87
C ASN A 524 1.93 -33.56 21.71
N LYS A 525 0.67 -33.81 21.30
CA LYS A 525 0.15 -35.16 21.03
C LYS A 525 0.86 -35.81 19.84
N PHE A 526 1.11 -35.06 18.77
CA PHE A 526 1.85 -35.50 17.59
C PHE A 526 3.29 -35.92 17.95
N PHE A 527 4.03 -35.09 18.70
CA PHE A 527 5.39 -35.42 19.13
C PHE A 527 5.44 -36.63 20.06
N ASN A 528 4.42 -36.82 20.91
CA ASN A 528 4.32 -38.01 21.78
C ASN A 528 4.04 -39.29 21.00
N LEU A 529 3.24 -39.22 19.92
CA LEU A 529 2.95 -40.36 19.06
C LEU A 529 4.20 -40.90 18.30
N PHE A 530 5.08 -39.98 17.87
CA PHE A 530 6.28 -40.35 17.10
C PHE A 530 7.53 -40.59 17.97
N LYS A 531 7.41 -40.67 19.32
CA LYS A 531 8.53 -40.88 20.27
C LYS A 531 9.77 -39.98 19.97
N PHE A 532 9.60 -38.85 19.33
CA PHE A 532 10.67 -37.85 19.21
C PHE A 532 10.90 -37.21 20.57
N LYS A 533 11.77 -37.85 21.37
CA LYS A 533 12.24 -37.24 22.61
C LYS A 533 12.78 -35.87 22.33
N LYS A 534 12.22 -34.87 23.01
CA LYS A 534 12.67 -33.49 23.11
C LYS A 534 14.15 -33.44 23.50
N LYS A 535 15.05 -33.47 22.50
CA LYS A 535 16.47 -33.09 22.65
C LYS A 535 16.77 -32.14 21.50
N ILE A 536 16.35 -30.93 21.62
CA ILE A 536 16.94 -29.76 20.95
C ILE A 536 16.68 -28.54 21.85
#